data_efa3df3a1aca4727a88801bc3d801d16
#
_entry.id   efa3df3a1aca4727a88801bc3d801d16
#
_cell.length_a   1.000
_cell.length_b   1.000
_cell.length_c   1.000
_cell.angle_alpha   90.00
_cell.angle_beta   90.00
_cell.angle_gamma   90.00
#
_symmetry.space_group_name_H-M   'P 1'
#
loop_
_entity.id
_entity.type
_entity.pdbx_description
1 polymer ?
#
loop_
_entity_poly.entity_id
_entity_poly.type
_entity_poly.pdbx_seq_one_letter_code
_entity_poly.pdbx_strand_id
1 'polypeptide(L)'
;MAPSRLPTLLLLLMACLLSACSPRLMLVRSVADELASQGQAEEEDLLLAREASAFYLKLSESLLRQTPGHLALAESVAGGFTQYGYAFVAFEADRLESRDARAAQALRQRAARLYLRAHRHAMAALEQHHRGAFLQRLQQSSAGQPLPPLPAEQVGVAYWAAASWAAYISLSKDKPEAVADLPLALRLAELAWATQPAHGEGALAGLLATLEASRPGGKARRAETLFDQAIAAGSGRNAGALVGKAETLALPAGDRAAFEALLRQALAVPGQSLGNQVMRQRAQWLLDSADDLF
;
A
#
# COMPACT_ATOMS: atom_id res chain seq x y z
N MET A 1 60.68 -2.63 -34.76
CA MET A 1 60.05 -2.56 -33.44
C MET A 1 58.60 -2.15 -33.66
N ALA A 2 57.69 -3.07 -33.50
CA ALA A 2 56.24 -2.74 -33.61
C ALA A 2 55.82 -2.03 -32.35
N PRO A 3 55.08 -0.88 -32.44
CA PRO A 3 54.59 -0.20 -31.25
C PRO A 3 53.60 -1.11 -30.53
N SER A 4 53.77 -1.26 -29.20
CA SER A 4 52.93 -2.09 -28.36
C SER A 4 51.49 -1.49 -28.35
N ARG A 5 50.54 -2.24 -28.89
CA ARG A 5 49.09 -1.87 -28.93
C ARG A 5 48.41 -2.02 -27.56
N LEU A 6 49.17 -2.43 -26.54
CA LEU A 6 48.72 -2.67 -25.17
C LEU A 6 48.14 -1.41 -24.49
N PRO A 7 48.78 -0.21 -24.53
CA PRO A 7 48.28 0.97 -23.86
C PRO A 7 46.97 1.51 -24.51
N THR A 8 46.83 1.35 -25.83
CA THR A 8 45.59 1.75 -26.52
C THR A 8 44.41 0.84 -26.21
N LEU A 9 44.64 -0.45 -26.05
CA LEU A 9 43.63 -1.41 -25.65
C LEU A 9 43.16 -1.16 -24.21
N LEU A 10 44.11 -0.83 -23.31
CA LEU A 10 43.83 -0.50 -21.91
C LEU A 10 43.02 0.81 -21.77
N LEU A 11 43.31 1.81 -22.57
CA LEU A 11 42.59 3.08 -22.62
C LEU A 11 41.17 2.91 -23.17
N LEU A 12 40.97 2.08 -24.18
CA LEU A 12 39.67 1.72 -24.73
C LEU A 12 38.83 0.94 -23.72
N LEU A 13 39.44 -0.01 -23.01
CA LEU A 13 38.77 -0.78 -21.95
C LEU A 13 38.36 0.12 -20.80
N MET A 14 39.20 1.07 -20.38
CA MET A 14 38.94 2.03 -19.33
C MET A 14 37.85 3.05 -19.75
N ALA A 15 37.83 3.49 -21.02
CA ALA A 15 36.75 4.33 -21.57
C ALA A 15 35.42 3.58 -21.63
N CYS A 16 35.40 2.29 -21.97
CA CYS A 16 34.20 1.45 -21.95
C CYS A 16 33.69 1.21 -20.52
N LEU A 17 34.54 1.07 -19.52
CA LEU A 17 34.18 0.93 -18.11
C LEU A 17 33.59 2.25 -17.52
N LEU A 18 34.13 3.40 -17.95
CA LEU A 18 33.61 4.73 -17.56
C LEU A 18 32.27 5.06 -18.22
N SER A 19 31.96 4.50 -19.38
CA SER A 19 30.67 4.68 -20.07
C SER A 19 29.55 3.80 -19.48
N ALA A 20 29.88 2.77 -18.69
CA ALA A 20 28.90 1.85 -18.12
C ALA A 20 28.06 2.48 -16.98
N CYS A 21 28.57 3.52 -16.30
CA CYS A 21 27.83 4.29 -15.31
C CYS A 21 27.42 5.65 -15.90
N SER A 22 26.21 5.74 -16.44
CA SER A 22 25.67 7.03 -16.91
C SER A 22 25.54 7.99 -15.71
N PRO A 23 26.24 9.14 -15.67
CA PRO A 23 26.11 10.13 -14.58
C PRO A 23 24.67 10.60 -14.40
N ARG A 24 23.89 10.63 -15.49
CA ARG A 24 22.46 10.91 -15.48
C ARG A 24 21.67 9.88 -14.66
N LEU A 25 21.99 8.59 -14.81
CA LEU A 25 21.29 7.53 -14.08
C LEU A 25 21.61 7.56 -12.58
N MET A 26 22.85 7.91 -12.22
CA MET A 26 23.24 8.10 -10.80
C MET A 26 22.50 9.28 -10.19
N LEU A 27 22.40 10.42 -10.89
CA LEU A 27 21.65 11.59 -10.44
C LEU A 27 20.14 11.26 -10.29
N VAL A 28 19.56 10.58 -11.26
CA VAL A 28 18.15 10.17 -11.23
C VAL A 28 17.87 9.24 -10.06
N ARG A 29 18.76 8.31 -9.75
CA ARG A 29 18.64 7.43 -8.58
C ARG A 29 18.76 8.19 -7.26
N SER A 30 19.71 9.12 -7.13
CA SER A 30 19.86 9.93 -5.92
C SER A 30 18.60 10.78 -5.64
N VAL A 31 18.00 11.37 -6.69
CA VAL A 31 16.72 12.08 -6.56
C VAL A 31 15.58 11.13 -6.22
N ALA A 32 15.61 9.89 -6.73
CA ALA A 32 14.64 8.87 -6.40
C ALA A 32 14.71 8.43 -4.94
N ASP A 33 15.93 8.27 -4.40
CA ASP A 33 16.15 7.97 -2.98
C ASP A 33 15.63 9.09 -2.08
N GLU A 34 15.92 10.35 -2.44
CA GLU A 34 15.44 11.51 -1.70
C GLU A 34 13.91 11.59 -1.70
N LEU A 35 13.28 11.47 -2.87
CA LEU A 35 11.82 11.47 -2.95
C LEU A 35 11.19 10.28 -2.22
N ALA A 36 11.83 9.12 -2.21
CA ALA A 36 11.32 7.97 -1.48
C ALA A 36 11.30 8.22 0.04
N SER A 37 12.27 8.97 0.57
CA SER A 37 12.38 9.28 2.00
C SER A 37 11.38 10.34 2.47
N GLN A 38 11.00 11.27 1.61
CA GLN A 38 10.09 12.39 1.96
C GLN A 38 8.61 12.00 2.06
N GLY A 39 8.22 10.84 1.54
CA GLY A 39 6.83 10.37 1.53
C GLY A 39 6.20 10.12 2.91
N GLN A 40 6.97 10.23 3.99
CA GLN A 40 6.55 10.01 5.37
C GLN A 40 6.57 11.30 6.24
N ALA A 41 6.73 12.47 5.62
CA ALA A 41 6.76 13.72 6.36
C ALA A 41 5.45 13.94 7.14
N GLU A 42 5.58 14.35 8.40
CA GLU A 42 4.44 14.76 9.23
C GLU A 42 3.86 16.06 8.67
N GLU A 43 2.54 16.12 8.55
CA GLU A 43 1.80 17.31 8.13
C GLU A 43 0.54 17.44 8.99
N GLU A 44 0.38 18.57 9.64
CA GLU A 44 -0.76 18.83 10.53
C GLU A 44 -1.98 19.35 9.78
N ASP A 45 -1.78 20.03 8.66
CA ASP A 45 -2.85 20.53 7.80
C ASP A 45 -3.22 19.52 6.73
N LEU A 46 -4.34 18.82 6.94
CA LEU A 46 -4.84 17.81 5.99
C LEU A 46 -5.24 18.38 4.63
N LEU A 47 -5.60 19.67 4.54
CA LEU A 47 -5.89 20.31 3.26
C LEU A 47 -4.59 20.52 2.48
N LEU A 48 -3.55 21.04 3.14
CA LEU A 48 -2.23 21.19 2.56
C LEU A 48 -1.65 19.82 2.17
N ALA A 49 -1.78 18.81 3.05
CA ALA A 49 -1.39 17.44 2.74
C ALA A 49 -2.05 16.91 1.47
N ARG A 50 -3.35 17.15 1.29
CA ARG A 50 -4.12 16.74 0.10
C ARG A 50 -3.58 17.40 -1.18
N GLU A 51 -3.34 18.69 -1.16
CA GLU A 51 -2.87 19.45 -2.31
C GLU A 51 -1.42 19.13 -2.67
N ALA A 52 -0.54 19.11 -1.68
CA ALA A 52 0.88 18.78 -1.85
C ALA A 52 1.07 17.34 -2.32
N SER A 53 0.34 16.38 -1.76
CA SER A 53 0.44 14.97 -2.14
C SER A 53 0.12 14.73 -3.61
N ALA A 54 -0.84 15.43 -4.19
CA ALA A 54 -1.20 15.26 -5.60
C ALA A 54 -0.03 15.64 -6.53
N PHE A 55 0.67 16.74 -6.24
CA PHE A 55 1.86 17.16 -7.00
C PHE A 55 3.03 16.19 -6.78
N TYR A 56 3.31 15.87 -5.51
CA TYR A 56 4.40 14.97 -5.13
C TYR A 56 4.26 13.59 -5.77
N LEU A 57 3.06 13.01 -5.76
CA LEU A 57 2.77 11.73 -6.40
C LEU A 57 3.03 11.75 -7.91
N LYS A 58 2.67 12.85 -8.60
CA LYS A 58 2.91 12.96 -10.03
C LYS A 58 4.38 13.10 -10.36
N LEU A 59 5.13 13.82 -9.53
CA LEU A 59 6.58 13.97 -9.66
C LEU A 59 7.29 12.62 -9.44
N SER A 60 7.00 11.96 -8.31
CA SER A 60 7.58 10.66 -7.95
C SER A 60 7.26 9.58 -9.00
N GLU A 61 6.03 9.54 -9.49
CA GLU A 61 5.63 8.63 -10.56
C GLU A 61 6.38 8.90 -11.87
N SER A 62 6.62 10.17 -12.21
CA SER A 62 7.38 10.51 -13.41
C SER A 62 8.82 10.01 -13.32
N LEU A 63 9.40 10.08 -12.15
CA LEU A 63 10.75 9.56 -11.89
C LEU A 63 10.77 8.02 -11.86
N LEU A 64 9.77 7.39 -11.26
CA LEU A 64 9.66 5.93 -11.23
C LEU A 64 9.57 5.33 -12.64
N ARG A 65 8.94 6.00 -13.59
CA ARG A 65 8.94 5.55 -14.99
C ARG A 65 10.32 5.50 -15.62
N GLN A 66 11.28 6.29 -15.13
CA GLN A 66 12.66 6.25 -15.58
C GLN A 66 13.51 5.22 -14.81
N THR A 67 13.04 4.79 -13.65
CA THR A 67 13.70 3.83 -12.75
C THR A 67 12.74 2.75 -12.27
N PRO A 68 12.10 1.97 -13.16
CA PRO A 68 10.98 1.09 -12.80
C PRO A 68 11.34 -0.03 -11.80
N GLY A 69 12.62 -0.37 -11.66
CA GLY A 69 13.11 -1.33 -10.66
C GLY A 69 13.54 -0.69 -9.32
N HIS A 70 13.32 0.61 -9.10
CA HIS A 70 13.71 1.26 -7.84
C HIS A 70 12.68 0.97 -6.74
N LEU A 71 12.96 -0.01 -5.88
CA LEU A 71 12.01 -0.54 -4.90
C LEU A 71 11.49 0.54 -3.94
N ALA A 72 12.37 1.31 -3.30
CA ALA A 72 11.95 2.33 -2.34
C ALA A 72 11.04 3.40 -2.97
N LEU A 73 11.34 3.83 -4.21
CA LEU A 73 10.47 4.78 -4.91
C LEU A 73 9.15 4.13 -5.35
N ALA A 74 9.18 2.85 -5.76
CA ALA A 74 7.96 2.11 -6.12
C ALA A 74 7.05 1.91 -4.89
N GLU A 75 7.63 1.64 -3.72
CA GLU A 75 6.93 1.58 -2.44
C GLU A 75 6.28 2.92 -2.11
N SER A 76 7.05 4.02 -2.15
CA SER A 76 6.54 5.38 -1.89
C SER A 76 5.42 5.78 -2.85
N VAL A 77 5.57 5.50 -4.16
CA VAL A 77 4.55 5.81 -5.18
C VAL A 77 3.28 4.98 -4.98
N ALA A 78 3.42 3.67 -4.76
CA ALA A 78 2.27 2.79 -4.56
C ALA A 78 1.55 3.10 -3.23
N GLY A 79 2.31 3.30 -2.16
CA GLY A 79 1.79 3.72 -0.87
C GLY A 79 1.07 5.06 -0.95
N GLY A 80 1.72 6.03 -1.56
CA GLY A 80 1.17 7.38 -1.70
C GLY A 80 -0.13 7.41 -2.52
N PHE A 81 -0.21 6.73 -3.68
CA PHE A 81 -1.48 6.63 -4.43
C PHE A 81 -2.58 5.90 -3.64
N THR A 82 -2.21 4.87 -2.87
CA THR A 82 -3.18 4.12 -2.05
C THR A 82 -3.71 4.99 -0.91
N GLN A 83 -2.82 5.64 -0.17
CA GLN A 83 -3.18 6.53 0.94
C GLN A 83 -3.98 7.75 0.46
N TYR A 84 -3.54 8.39 -0.63
CA TYR A 84 -4.28 9.50 -1.24
C TYR A 84 -5.68 9.08 -1.71
N GLY A 85 -5.75 7.93 -2.38
CA GLY A 85 -7.02 7.34 -2.83
C GLY A 85 -7.98 7.07 -1.68
N TYR A 86 -7.48 6.58 -0.57
CA TYR A 86 -8.27 6.33 0.64
C TYR A 86 -8.67 7.63 1.34
N ALA A 87 -7.70 8.44 1.74
CA ALA A 87 -7.90 9.59 2.61
C ALA A 87 -8.74 10.70 1.98
N PHE A 88 -8.49 10.98 0.70
CA PHE A 88 -9.00 12.19 0.03
C PHE A 88 -10.00 11.90 -1.10
N VAL A 89 -10.26 10.62 -1.40
CA VAL A 89 -11.20 10.27 -2.48
C VAL A 89 -12.24 9.26 -2.01
N ALA A 90 -11.84 8.08 -1.49
CA ALA A 90 -12.79 7.07 -1.07
C ALA A 90 -13.55 7.48 0.20
N PHE A 91 -12.85 8.02 1.19
CA PHE A 91 -13.49 8.49 2.41
C PHE A 91 -14.44 9.69 2.17
N GLU A 92 -14.13 10.55 1.21
CA GLU A 92 -15.07 11.61 0.79
C GLU A 92 -16.31 11.04 0.11
N ALA A 93 -16.18 9.94 -0.64
CA ALA A 93 -17.32 9.24 -1.20
C ALA A 93 -18.27 8.72 -0.11
N ASP A 94 -17.72 8.15 0.97
CA ASP A 94 -18.54 7.66 2.09
C ASP A 94 -19.30 8.79 2.78
N ARG A 95 -18.67 9.96 2.96
CA ARG A 95 -19.30 11.16 3.53
C ARG A 95 -20.42 11.74 2.66
N LEU A 96 -20.31 11.57 1.34
CA LEU A 96 -21.28 12.11 0.39
C LEU A 96 -22.46 11.17 0.13
N GLU A 97 -22.34 9.88 0.46
CA GLU A 97 -23.31 8.84 0.06
C GLU A 97 -24.75 9.19 0.39
N SER A 98 -25.01 9.65 1.60
CA SER A 98 -26.37 10.01 2.05
C SER A 98 -26.94 11.28 1.40
N ARG A 99 -26.10 12.14 0.83
CA ARG A 99 -26.48 13.44 0.26
C ARG A 99 -26.49 13.43 -1.28
N ASP A 100 -25.50 12.79 -1.88
CA ASP A 100 -25.34 12.69 -3.33
C ASP A 100 -24.66 11.35 -3.70
N ALA A 101 -25.47 10.30 -3.82
CA ALA A 101 -25.00 8.96 -4.18
C ALA A 101 -24.31 8.92 -5.56
N ARG A 102 -24.70 9.81 -6.50
CA ARG A 102 -24.07 9.88 -7.81
C ARG A 102 -22.65 10.44 -7.72
N ALA A 103 -22.45 11.52 -6.98
CA ALA A 103 -21.12 12.08 -6.74
C ALA A 103 -20.26 11.09 -5.94
N ALA A 104 -20.81 10.43 -4.92
CA ALA A 104 -20.14 9.37 -4.16
C ALA A 104 -19.66 8.23 -5.08
N GLN A 105 -20.51 7.75 -5.98
CA GLN A 105 -20.14 6.72 -6.94
C GLN A 105 -19.03 7.16 -7.90
N ALA A 106 -19.04 8.40 -8.37
CA ALA A 106 -17.98 8.95 -9.20
C ALA A 106 -16.62 8.99 -8.47
N LEU A 107 -16.64 9.35 -7.18
CA LEU A 107 -15.45 9.32 -6.33
C LEU A 107 -14.94 7.88 -6.07
N ARG A 108 -15.83 6.91 -5.82
CA ARG A 108 -15.44 5.49 -5.70
C ARG A 108 -14.76 4.97 -6.96
N GLN A 109 -15.30 5.29 -8.12
CA GLN A 109 -14.66 4.94 -9.39
C GLN A 109 -13.29 5.61 -9.57
N ARG A 110 -13.14 6.86 -9.11
CA ARG A 110 -11.84 7.54 -9.13
C ARG A 110 -10.85 6.86 -8.17
N ALA A 111 -11.27 6.53 -6.95
CA ALA A 111 -10.46 5.82 -5.97
C ALA A 111 -10.01 4.45 -6.51
N ALA A 112 -10.92 3.66 -7.10
CA ALA A 112 -10.60 2.38 -7.73
C ALA A 112 -9.51 2.52 -8.80
N ARG A 113 -9.56 3.57 -9.64
CA ARG A 113 -8.50 3.83 -10.63
C ARG A 113 -7.16 4.19 -10.00
N LEU A 114 -7.15 4.92 -8.87
CA LEU A 114 -5.92 5.24 -8.14
C LEU A 114 -5.31 4.00 -7.50
N TYR A 115 -6.12 3.13 -6.89
CA TYR A 115 -5.67 1.87 -6.32
C TYR A 115 -5.09 0.93 -7.39
N LEU A 116 -5.77 0.80 -8.53
CA LEU A 116 -5.25 -0.01 -9.65
C LEU A 116 -3.93 0.55 -10.19
N ARG A 117 -3.78 1.89 -10.21
CA ARG A 117 -2.53 2.55 -10.60
C ARG A 117 -1.40 2.25 -9.61
N ALA A 118 -1.66 2.35 -8.31
CA ALA A 118 -0.73 1.98 -7.25
C ALA A 118 -0.27 0.52 -7.39
N HIS A 119 -1.23 -0.39 -7.52
CA HIS A 119 -0.97 -1.82 -7.72
C HIS A 119 -0.06 -2.08 -8.93
N ARG A 120 -0.35 -1.46 -10.08
CA ARG A 120 0.46 -1.63 -11.30
C ARG A 120 1.90 -1.18 -11.12
N HIS A 121 2.15 -0.07 -10.41
CA HIS A 121 3.51 0.39 -10.14
C HIS A 121 4.26 -0.56 -9.22
N ALA A 122 3.65 -1.02 -8.14
CA ALA A 122 4.25 -1.97 -7.23
C ALA A 122 4.54 -3.31 -7.91
N MET A 123 3.59 -3.86 -8.66
CA MET A 123 3.78 -5.11 -9.41
C MET A 123 4.86 -4.98 -10.48
N ALA A 124 4.92 -3.86 -11.20
CA ALA A 124 5.96 -3.62 -12.19
C ALA A 124 7.37 -3.65 -11.57
N ALA A 125 7.55 -3.10 -10.37
CA ALA A 125 8.82 -3.16 -9.67
C ALA A 125 9.17 -4.59 -9.24
N LEU A 126 8.22 -5.36 -8.71
CA LEU A 126 8.42 -6.77 -8.38
C LEU A 126 8.75 -7.60 -9.62
N GLU A 127 8.05 -7.38 -10.74
CA GLU A 127 8.34 -8.06 -12.02
C GLU A 127 9.76 -7.79 -12.51
N GLN A 128 10.26 -6.56 -12.40
CA GLN A 128 11.64 -6.21 -12.75
C GLN A 128 12.66 -7.05 -11.96
N HIS A 129 12.44 -7.22 -10.66
CA HIS A 129 13.34 -8.00 -9.79
C HIS A 129 13.23 -9.51 -10.01
N HIS A 130 12.10 -9.98 -10.53
CA HIS A 130 11.83 -11.39 -10.82
C HIS A 130 11.87 -11.73 -12.31
N ARG A 131 12.47 -10.87 -13.15
CA ARG A 131 12.66 -11.08 -14.60
C ARG A 131 11.34 -11.35 -15.35
N GLY A 132 10.26 -10.65 -14.97
CA GLY A 132 8.96 -10.78 -15.59
C GLY A 132 8.17 -12.05 -15.23
N ALA A 133 8.57 -12.78 -14.18
CA ALA A 133 7.93 -14.03 -13.79
C ALA A 133 7.22 -13.99 -12.43
N PHE A 134 7.09 -12.82 -11.81
CA PHE A 134 6.56 -12.73 -10.45
C PHE A 134 5.09 -13.11 -10.36
N LEU A 135 4.23 -12.52 -11.19
CA LEU A 135 2.79 -12.80 -11.19
C LEU A 135 2.51 -14.28 -11.51
N GLN A 136 3.21 -14.84 -12.49
CA GLN A 136 3.06 -16.26 -12.83
C GLN A 136 3.40 -17.16 -11.63
N ARG A 137 4.49 -16.89 -10.93
CA ARG A 137 4.87 -17.63 -9.72
C ARG A 137 3.87 -17.44 -8.58
N LEU A 138 3.34 -16.24 -8.41
CA LEU A 138 2.30 -15.95 -7.42
C LEU A 138 1.02 -16.77 -7.72
N GLN A 139 0.60 -16.84 -8.97
CA GLN A 139 -0.53 -17.68 -9.42
C GLN A 139 -0.30 -19.15 -9.14
N GLN A 140 0.88 -19.67 -9.46
CA GLN A 140 1.28 -21.05 -9.18
C GLN A 140 1.31 -21.33 -7.68
N SER A 141 1.75 -20.36 -6.88
CA SER A 141 1.78 -20.48 -5.42
C SER A 141 0.40 -20.49 -4.80
N SER A 142 -0.54 -19.70 -5.30
CA SER A 142 -1.93 -19.74 -4.83
C SER A 142 -2.63 -21.06 -5.19
N ALA A 143 -2.13 -21.76 -6.22
CA ALA A 143 -2.54 -23.13 -6.59
C ALA A 143 -1.79 -24.24 -5.81
N GLY A 144 -1.02 -23.88 -4.77
CA GLY A 144 -0.36 -24.83 -3.87
C GLY A 144 1.11 -25.13 -4.19
N GLN A 145 1.71 -24.51 -5.20
CA GLN A 145 3.14 -24.66 -5.46
C GLN A 145 3.97 -23.81 -4.50
N PRO A 146 5.13 -24.28 -4.03
CA PRO A 146 5.97 -23.50 -3.14
C PRO A 146 6.54 -22.27 -3.87
N LEU A 147 6.50 -21.11 -3.20
CA LEU A 147 7.16 -19.88 -3.65
C LEU A 147 8.23 -19.52 -2.61
N PRO A 148 9.47 -19.21 -3.04
CA PRO A 148 10.51 -18.74 -2.13
C PRO A 148 10.05 -17.50 -1.35
N PRO A 149 10.52 -17.30 -0.11
CA PRO A 149 10.29 -16.07 0.63
C PRO A 149 10.72 -14.84 -0.17
N LEU A 150 10.01 -13.73 0.01
CA LEU A 150 10.43 -12.47 -0.57
C LEU A 150 11.71 -11.98 0.11
N PRO A 151 12.65 -11.37 -0.62
CA PRO A 151 13.72 -10.58 -0.02
C PRO A 151 13.14 -9.46 0.85
N ALA A 152 13.83 -9.14 1.97
CA ALA A 152 13.34 -8.14 2.92
C ALA A 152 13.08 -6.77 2.27
N GLU A 153 13.92 -6.36 1.34
CA GLU A 153 13.79 -5.11 0.59
C GLU A 153 12.57 -5.04 -0.34
N GLN A 154 11.91 -6.17 -0.60
CA GLN A 154 10.70 -6.24 -1.42
C GLN A 154 9.41 -6.22 -0.59
N VAL A 155 9.50 -6.37 0.72
CA VAL A 155 8.32 -6.50 1.59
C VAL A 155 7.42 -5.26 1.53
N GLY A 156 7.98 -4.06 1.57
CA GLY A 156 7.20 -2.82 1.50
C GLY A 156 6.44 -2.67 0.18
N VAL A 157 7.11 -2.96 -0.94
CA VAL A 157 6.46 -2.94 -2.26
C VAL A 157 5.36 -4.01 -2.34
N ALA A 158 5.62 -5.23 -1.82
CA ALA A 158 4.63 -6.32 -1.82
C ALA A 158 3.43 -6.00 -0.92
N TYR A 159 3.66 -5.37 0.24
CA TYR A 159 2.59 -4.86 1.09
C TYR A 159 1.68 -3.89 0.34
N TRP A 160 2.26 -2.85 -0.29
CA TRP A 160 1.46 -1.87 -1.02
C TRP A 160 0.81 -2.43 -2.28
N ALA A 161 1.45 -3.41 -2.95
CA ALA A 161 0.84 -4.13 -4.06
C ALA A 161 -0.41 -4.89 -3.60
N ALA A 162 -0.35 -5.59 -2.47
CA ALA A 162 -1.48 -6.33 -1.91
C ALA A 162 -2.57 -5.38 -1.38
N ALA A 163 -2.20 -4.34 -0.64
CA ALA A 163 -3.13 -3.37 -0.06
C ALA A 163 -3.92 -2.61 -1.14
N SER A 164 -3.22 -2.11 -2.15
CA SER A 164 -3.87 -1.41 -3.28
C SER A 164 -4.73 -2.35 -4.13
N TRP A 165 -4.32 -3.62 -4.29
CA TRP A 165 -5.13 -4.62 -5.00
C TRP A 165 -6.42 -4.93 -4.25
N ALA A 166 -6.31 -5.19 -2.94
CA ALA A 166 -7.46 -5.40 -2.08
C ALA A 166 -8.43 -4.21 -2.10
N ALA A 167 -7.90 -2.99 -2.00
CA ALA A 167 -8.68 -1.76 -2.08
C ALA A 167 -9.37 -1.57 -3.45
N TYR A 168 -8.69 -1.91 -4.55
CA TYR A 168 -9.29 -1.93 -5.89
C TYR A 168 -10.44 -2.95 -5.97
N ILE A 169 -10.21 -4.18 -5.49
CA ILE A 169 -11.21 -5.25 -5.49
C ILE A 169 -12.45 -4.83 -4.67
N SER A 170 -12.25 -4.22 -3.51
CA SER A 170 -13.35 -3.79 -2.63
C SER A 170 -14.30 -2.79 -3.29
N LEU A 171 -13.79 -1.94 -4.18
CA LEU A 171 -14.55 -0.95 -4.96
C LEU A 171 -14.96 -1.45 -6.37
N SER A 172 -14.68 -2.71 -6.70
CA SER A 172 -14.93 -3.31 -8.03
C SER A 172 -15.65 -4.66 -7.92
N LYS A 173 -16.52 -4.80 -6.92
CA LYS A 173 -17.26 -6.06 -6.67
C LYS A 173 -18.24 -6.42 -7.79
N ASP A 174 -18.60 -5.46 -8.61
CA ASP A 174 -19.38 -5.61 -9.84
C ASP A 174 -18.58 -6.21 -11.00
N LYS A 175 -17.26 -6.41 -10.83
CA LYS A 175 -16.35 -6.96 -11.85
C LYS A 175 -15.84 -8.35 -11.43
N PRO A 176 -16.39 -9.42 -11.99
CA PRO A 176 -15.97 -10.79 -11.62
C PRO A 176 -14.47 -11.03 -11.75
N GLU A 177 -13.83 -10.45 -12.76
CA GLU A 177 -12.39 -10.56 -12.99
C GLU A 177 -11.57 -9.92 -11.87
N ALA A 178 -12.03 -8.80 -11.30
CA ALA A 178 -11.36 -8.16 -10.16
C ALA A 178 -11.53 -9.01 -8.89
N VAL A 179 -12.72 -9.55 -8.66
CA VAL A 179 -13.01 -10.39 -7.49
C VAL A 179 -12.23 -11.70 -7.53
N ALA A 180 -12.02 -12.27 -8.74
CA ALA A 180 -11.24 -13.48 -8.94
C ALA A 180 -9.77 -13.33 -8.51
N ASP A 181 -9.25 -12.12 -8.45
CA ASP A 181 -7.87 -11.85 -8.03
C ASP A 181 -7.68 -11.80 -6.49
N LEU A 182 -8.76 -11.85 -5.70
CA LEU A 182 -8.67 -11.76 -4.23
C LEU A 182 -7.72 -12.81 -3.60
N PRO A 183 -7.69 -14.08 -4.05
CA PRO A 183 -6.72 -15.05 -3.55
C PRO A 183 -5.26 -14.66 -3.81
N LEU A 184 -4.98 -13.97 -4.93
CA LEU A 184 -3.63 -13.51 -5.27
C LEU A 184 -3.20 -12.35 -4.37
N ALA A 185 -4.10 -11.39 -4.12
CA ALA A 185 -3.84 -10.30 -3.19
C ALA A 185 -3.57 -10.82 -1.77
N LEU A 186 -4.37 -11.79 -1.30
CA LEU A 186 -4.15 -12.46 -0.01
C LEU A 186 -2.80 -13.18 0.02
N ARG A 187 -2.49 -13.96 -1.02
CA ARG A 187 -1.24 -14.71 -1.10
C ARG A 187 -0.01 -13.80 -1.10
N LEU A 188 -0.08 -12.66 -1.78
CA LEU A 188 0.98 -11.67 -1.78
C LEU A 188 1.20 -11.07 -0.39
N ALA A 189 0.14 -10.74 0.34
CA ALA A 189 0.22 -10.28 1.72
C ALA A 189 0.80 -11.36 2.65
N GLU A 190 0.44 -12.63 2.47
CA GLU A 190 0.99 -13.76 3.24
C GLU A 190 2.50 -13.95 2.99
N LEU A 191 2.97 -13.78 1.76
CA LEU A 191 4.40 -13.84 1.43
C LEU A 191 5.19 -12.72 2.11
N ALA A 192 4.67 -11.49 2.08
CA ALA A 192 5.26 -10.37 2.78
C ALA A 192 5.28 -10.61 4.31
N TRP A 193 4.19 -11.12 4.86
CA TRP A 193 4.07 -11.48 6.27
C TRP A 193 5.08 -12.55 6.70
N ALA A 194 5.26 -13.60 5.89
CA ALA A 194 6.20 -14.67 6.19
C ALA A 194 7.66 -14.17 6.29
N THR A 195 7.99 -13.11 5.56
CA THR A 195 9.33 -12.51 5.59
C THR A 195 9.49 -11.51 6.73
N GLN A 196 8.51 -10.61 6.93
CA GLN A 196 8.60 -9.53 7.93
C GLN A 196 7.25 -9.25 8.60
N PRO A 197 6.86 -10.05 9.61
CA PRO A 197 5.56 -9.89 10.28
C PRO A 197 5.36 -8.52 10.94
N ALA A 198 6.44 -7.88 11.40
CA ALA A 198 6.39 -6.57 12.07
C ALA A 198 6.36 -5.38 11.10
N HIS A 199 6.29 -5.60 9.78
CA HIS A 199 6.31 -4.52 8.79
C HIS A 199 5.21 -3.50 9.05
N GLY A 200 5.60 -2.20 8.98
CA GLY A 200 4.68 -1.07 9.10
C GLY A 200 3.96 -0.98 10.45
N GLU A 201 4.63 -1.33 11.55
CA GLU A 201 4.05 -1.27 12.91
C GLU A 201 2.69 -1.99 13.00
N GLY A 202 2.59 -3.17 12.38
CA GLY A 202 1.38 -3.98 12.34
C GLY A 202 0.45 -3.72 11.15
N ALA A 203 0.80 -2.84 10.22
CA ALA A 203 -0.02 -2.57 9.04
C ALA A 203 -0.26 -3.83 8.19
N LEU A 204 0.77 -4.69 8.07
CA LEU A 204 0.64 -5.94 7.32
C LEU A 204 -0.28 -6.95 8.02
N ALA A 205 -0.25 -7.03 9.36
CA ALA A 205 -1.19 -7.84 10.13
C ALA A 205 -2.63 -7.32 9.97
N GLY A 206 -2.81 -5.99 10.01
CA GLY A 206 -4.11 -5.34 9.79
C GLY A 206 -4.67 -5.60 8.38
N LEU A 207 -3.82 -5.57 7.35
CA LEU A 207 -4.21 -5.92 5.98
C LEU A 207 -4.69 -7.38 5.89
N LEU A 208 -3.92 -8.32 6.45
CA LEU A 208 -4.30 -9.73 6.48
C LEU A 208 -5.59 -9.96 7.26
N ALA A 209 -5.79 -9.26 8.39
CA ALA A 209 -7.02 -9.31 9.17
C ALA A 209 -8.24 -8.85 8.34
N THR A 210 -8.11 -7.72 7.65
CA THR A 210 -9.15 -7.17 6.77
C THR A 210 -9.48 -8.13 5.63
N LEU A 211 -8.47 -8.70 4.98
CA LEU A 211 -8.65 -9.69 3.91
C LEU A 211 -9.32 -10.96 4.43
N GLU A 212 -8.91 -11.47 5.60
CA GLU A 212 -9.52 -12.64 6.23
C GLU A 212 -10.98 -12.40 6.61
N ALA A 213 -11.32 -11.24 7.16
CA ALA A 213 -12.69 -10.88 7.52
C ALA A 213 -13.60 -10.74 6.29
N SER A 214 -13.05 -10.24 5.16
CA SER A 214 -13.84 -9.87 3.99
C SER A 214 -13.98 -10.98 2.93
N ARG A 215 -13.10 -12.00 2.96
CA ARG A 215 -13.13 -13.05 1.95
C ARG A 215 -14.23 -14.09 2.19
N PRO A 216 -14.80 -14.70 1.14
CA PRO A 216 -15.70 -15.84 1.30
C PRO A 216 -15.02 -16.98 2.09
N GLY A 217 -15.71 -17.51 3.11
CA GLY A 217 -15.19 -18.56 3.98
C GLY A 217 -14.09 -18.10 4.95
N GLY A 218 -13.89 -16.81 5.08
CA GLY A 218 -12.99 -16.23 6.07
C GLY A 218 -13.45 -16.54 7.51
N LYS A 219 -12.49 -16.61 8.42
CA LYS A 219 -12.74 -16.97 9.83
C LYS A 219 -12.63 -15.73 10.71
N ALA A 220 -13.74 -15.26 11.27
CA ALA A 220 -13.78 -14.10 12.15
C ALA A 220 -12.74 -14.19 13.29
N ARG A 221 -12.60 -15.36 13.93
CA ARG A 221 -11.61 -15.58 14.99
C ARG A 221 -10.15 -15.39 14.50
N ARG A 222 -9.84 -15.80 13.27
CA ARG A 222 -8.49 -15.56 12.69
C ARG A 222 -8.27 -14.09 12.41
N ALA A 223 -9.26 -13.41 11.84
CA ALA A 223 -9.22 -11.98 11.61
C ALA A 223 -9.05 -11.20 12.92
N GLU A 224 -9.77 -11.58 13.98
CA GLU A 224 -9.62 -10.99 15.30
C GLU A 224 -8.19 -11.16 15.84
N THR A 225 -7.63 -12.36 15.81
CA THR A 225 -6.24 -12.61 16.22
C THR A 225 -5.24 -11.75 15.45
N LEU A 226 -5.44 -11.58 14.15
CA LEU A 226 -4.56 -10.76 13.31
C LEU A 226 -4.69 -9.26 13.64
N PHE A 227 -5.91 -8.76 13.92
CA PHE A 227 -6.09 -7.39 14.39
C PHE A 227 -5.44 -7.16 15.76
N ASP A 228 -5.55 -8.11 16.68
CA ASP A 228 -4.90 -8.00 18.00
C ASP A 228 -3.38 -7.95 17.85
N GLN A 229 -2.81 -8.75 16.93
CA GLN A 229 -1.39 -8.67 16.59
C GLN A 229 -1.02 -7.31 15.97
N ALA A 230 -1.87 -6.75 15.09
CA ALA A 230 -1.66 -5.44 14.48
C ALA A 230 -1.65 -4.32 15.54
N ILE A 231 -2.61 -4.36 16.46
CA ILE A 231 -2.73 -3.38 17.55
C ILE A 231 -1.53 -3.49 18.50
N ALA A 232 -1.13 -4.70 18.87
CA ALA A 232 0.03 -4.95 19.73
C ALA A 232 1.34 -4.48 19.08
N ALA A 233 1.55 -4.80 17.80
CA ALA A 233 2.74 -4.37 17.04
C ALA A 233 2.83 -2.84 16.91
N GLY A 234 1.70 -2.17 16.75
CA GLY A 234 1.62 -0.71 16.72
C GLY A 234 1.87 -0.04 18.08
N SER A 235 1.90 -0.80 19.19
CA SER A 235 2.20 -0.27 20.53
C SER A 235 1.40 1.00 20.87
N GLY A 236 0.12 1.04 20.51
CA GLY A 236 -0.77 2.19 20.74
C GLY A 236 -0.56 3.37 19.77
N ARG A 237 0.24 3.22 18.71
CA ARG A 237 0.51 4.27 17.71
C ARG A 237 -0.19 4.07 16.37
N ASN A 238 -0.98 3.02 16.21
CA ASN A 238 -1.65 2.67 14.95
C ASN A 238 -3.18 2.73 15.09
N ALA A 239 -3.77 3.88 14.76
CA ALA A 239 -5.22 4.06 14.76
C ALA A 239 -5.93 3.20 13.70
N GLY A 240 -5.25 2.91 12.57
CA GLY A 240 -5.83 2.16 11.47
C GLY A 240 -6.23 0.73 11.82
N ALA A 241 -5.46 0.05 12.68
CA ALA A 241 -5.81 -1.30 13.14
C ALA A 241 -7.07 -1.32 13.99
N LEU A 242 -7.28 -0.30 14.84
CA LEU A 242 -8.47 -0.16 15.68
C LEU A 242 -9.71 0.14 14.83
N VAL A 243 -9.61 1.09 13.90
CA VAL A 243 -10.70 1.42 12.97
C VAL A 243 -11.03 0.21 12.09
N GLY A 244 -10.01 -0.46 11.53
CA GLY A 244 -10.21 -1.66 10.72
C GLY A 244 -10.92 -2.79 11.49
N LYS A 245 -10.55 -3.04 12.75
CA LYS A 245 -11.23 -4.02 13.61
C LYS A 245 -12.70 -3.62 13.87
N ALA A 246 -12.97 -2.34 14.11
CA ALA A 246 -14.32 -1.82 14.31
C ALA A 246 -15.19 -2.05 13.07
N GLU A 247 -14.73 -1.65 11.90
CA GLU A 247 -15.51 -1.72 10.65
C GLU A 247 -15.70 -3.14 10.12
N THR A 248 -14.69 -4.01 10.29
CA THR A 248 -14.70 -5.33 9.64
C THR A 248 -15.12 -6.48 10.56
N LEU A 249 -15.12 -6.28 11.86
CA LEU A 249 -15.57 -7.30 12.82
C LEU A 249 -16.72 -6.84 13.70
N ALA A 250 -16.59 -5.72 14.43
CA ALA A 250 -17.62 -5.29 15.38
C ALA A 250 -18.91 -4.86 14.67
N LEU A 251 -18.81 -4.05 13.61
CA LEU A 251 -19.97 -3.59 12.85
C LEU A 251 -20.76 -4.75 12.20
N PRO A 252 -20.15 -5.69 11.44
CA PRO A 252 -20.88 -6.82 10.87
C PRO A 252 -21.45 -7.77 11.91
N ALA A 253 -20.88 -7.82 13.11
CA ALA A 253 -21.39 -8.61 14.24
C ALA A 253 -22.56 -7.95 14.96
N GLY A 254 -22.90 -6.70 14.65
CA GLY A 254 -23.90 -5.92 15.37
C GLY A 254 -23.46 -5.54 16.80
N ASP A 255 -22.16 -5.63 17.09
CA ASP A 255 -21.62 -5.29 18.42
C ASP A 255 -21.28 -3.80 18.49
N ARG A 256 -22.32 -2.99 18.73
CA ARG A 256 -22.20 -1.54 18.88
C ARG A 256 -21.22 -1.15 20.01
N ALA A 257 -21.25 -1.87 21.13
CA ALA A 257 -20.42 -1.54 22.27
C ALA A 257 -18.92 -1.70 21.93
N ALA A 258 -18.54 -2.82 21.31
CA ALA A 258 -17.17 -3.05 20.86
C ALA A 258 -16.78 -2.06 19.75
N PHE A 259 -17.67 -1.76 18.80
CA PHE A 259 -17.45 -0.80 17.72
C PHE A 259 -17.10 0.58 18.27
N GLU A 260 -17.94 1.14 19.14
CA GLU A 260 -17.69 2.45 19.73
C GLU A 260 -16.46 2.48 20.63
N ALA A 261 -16.19 1.39 21.39
CA ALA A 261 -15.00 1.29 22.23
C ALA A 261 -13.70 1.32 21.39
N LEU A 262 -13.64 0.58 20.28
CA LEU A 262 -12.50 0.58 19.37
C LEU A 262 -12.28 1.94 18.71
N LEU A 263 -13.33 2.61 18.30
CA LEU A 263 -13.24 3.94 17.69
C LEU A 263 -12.77 5.01 18.68
N ARG A 264 -13.24 4.97 19.94
CA ARG A 264 -12.75 5.87 21.00
C ARG A 264 -11.28 5.62 21.29
N GLN A 265 -10.82 4.36 21.28
CA GLN A 265 -9.40 4.04 21.37
C GLN A 265 -8.60 4.61 20.19
N ALA A 266 -9.13 4.51 18.95
CA ALA A 266 -8.50 5.07 17.77
C ALA A 266 -8.35 6.61 17.85
N LEU A 267 -9.33 7.31 18.40
CA LEU A 267 -9.25 8.75 18.64
C LEU A 267 -8.17 9.14 19.65
N ALA A 268 -7.89 8.28 20.63
CA ALA A 268 -6.88 8.50 21.65
C ALA A 268 -5.44 8.17 21.19
N VAL A 269 -5.26 7.61 19.98
CA VAL A 269 -3.92 7.30 19.45
C VAL A 269 -3.12 8.59 19.25
N PRO A 270 -1.91 8.70 19.84
CA PRO A 270 -1.07 9.90 19.74
C PRO A 270 -0.38 9.99 18.36
N GLY A 271 0.23 11.15 18.10
CA GLY A 271 1.07 11.40 16.92
C GLY A 271 0.35 12.10 15.79
N GLN A 272 1.14 12.76 14.95
CA GLN A 272 0.68 13.64 13.85
C GLN A 272 0.91 13.02 12.47
N SER A 273 1.22 11.72 12.38
CA SER A 273 1.34 11.08 11.07
C SER A 273 0.03 11.23 10.29
N LEU A 274 0.12 11.51 9.00
CA LEU A 274 -1.05 11.67 8.12
C LEU A 274 -2.01 10.48 8.23
N GLY A 275 -1.47 9.25 8.29
CA GLY A 275 -2.28 8.05 8.43
C GLY A 275 -3.15 8.05 9.70
N ASN A 276 -2.56 8.38 10.85
CA ASN A 276 -3.31 8.44 12.11
C ASN A 276 -4.33 9.59 12.13
N GLN A 277 -4.00 10.73 11.55
CA GLN A 277 -4.94 11.85 11.45
C GLN A 277 -6.18 11.47 10.64
N VAL A 278 -5.98 10.85 9.47
CA VAL A 278 -7.07 10.35 8.62
C VAL A 278 -7.90 9.28 9.34
N MET A 279 -7.25 8.35 10.06
CA MET A 279 -7.97 7.31 10.80
C MET A 279 -8.73 7.88 12.00
N ARG A 280 -8.24 8.88 12.69
CA ARG A 280 -9.00 9.60 13.73
C ARG A 280 -10.21 10.33 13.14
N GLN A 281 -10.07 11.00 11.99
CA GLN A 281 -11.23 11.60 11.32
C GLN A 281 -12.26 10.56 10.91
N ARG A 282 -11.82 9.40 10.42
CA ARG A 282 -12.73 8.30 10.09
C ARG A 282 -13.42 7.75 11.34
N ALA A 283 -12.65 7.54 12.43
CA ALA A 283 -13.21 7.08 13.69
C ALA A 283 -14.29 8.04 14.23
N GLN A 284 -14.04 9.35 14.18
CA GLN A 284 -15.04 10.35 14.59
C GLN A 284 -16.29 10.28 13.72
N TRP A 285 -16.11 10.26 12.38
CA TRP A 285 -17.24 10.16 11.45
C TRP A 285 -18.07 8.90 11.67
N LEU A 286 -17.43 7.76 11.93
CA LEU A 286 -18.12 6.49 12.22
C LEU A 286 -18.89 6.54 13.55
N LEU A 287 -18.34 7.19 14.58
CA LEU A 287 -19.03 7.41 15.84
C LEU A 287 -20.26 8.33 15.67
N ASP A 288 -20.11 9.41 14.91
CA ASP A 288 -21.18 10.35 14.61
C ASP A 288 -22.31 9.70 13.78
N SER A 289 -21.98 8.64 13.02
CA SER A 289 -22.91 7.87 12.18
C SER A 289 -23.41 6.59 12.87
N ALA A 290 -23.04 6.34 14.12
CA ALA A 290 -23.33 5.06 14.78
C ALA A 290 -24.83 4.72 14.84
N ASP A 291 -25.70 5.72 15.02
CA ASP A 291 -27.17 5.51 15.05
C ASP A 291 -27.73 5.09 13.69
N ASP A 292 -27.07 5.45 12.59
CA ASP A 292 -27.47 5.05 11.23
C ASP A 292 -26.90 3.67 10.83
N LEU A 293 -25.91 3.17 11.56
CA LEU A 293 -25.19 1.93 11.27
C LEU A 293 -25.73 0.72 12.05
N PHE A 294 -26.41 0.94 13.19
CA PHE A 294 -26.98 -0.07 14.08
C PHE A 294 -28.48 0.09 14.26
#